data_de4bdb40b5f0b186c3d1753b36286ee9
#
_entry.id   de4bdb40b5f0b186c3d1753b36286ee9
#
_cell.length_a   1.000
_cell.length_b   1.000
_cell.length_c   1.000
_cell.angle_alpha   90.00
_cell.angle_beta   90.00
_cell.angle_gamma   90.00
#
_symmetry.space_group_name_H-M   'P 1'
#
loop_
_entity.id
_entity.type
_entity.pdbx_description
1 polymer ?
#
loop_
_entity_poly.entity_id
_entity_poly.type
_entity_poly.pdbx_seq_one_letter_code
_entity_poly.pdbx_strand_id
1 'polypeptide(L)'
;MNDTNKPVIKINNGQIAVAIFEQDIQTEYGPRKTYRAGLRKSYKDKNTNEWKNLDLTLFDDEMMVAAELLQMAHAELIKRKIAVKATIKEPVEEIPTTDEIPF
;
A
#
# COMPACT_ATOMS: atom_id res chain seq x y z
N MET A 1 -24.55 16.58 -7.78
CA MET A 1 -23.94 16.13 -6.98
C MET A 1 -22.75 15.56 -7.40
N ASN A 2 -21.83 15.73 -6.83
CA ASN A 2 -20.70 15.31 -7.35
C ASN A 2 -20.37 14.02 -6.83
N ASP A 3 -19.60 13.32 -7.48
CA ASP A 3 -19.27 12.04 -7.14
C ASP A 3 -17.90 11.94 -6.61
N THR A 4 -17.44 12.92 -5.93
CA THR A 4 -16.08 12.91 -5.46
C THR A 4 -15.82 11.79 -4.50
N ASN A 5 -16.86 11.19 -3.95
CA ASN A 5 -16.64 10.11 -3.03
C ASN A 5 -16.57 8.77 -3.70
N LYS A 6 -16.71 8.73 -4.99
CA LYS A 6 -16.62 7.47 -5.69
C LYS A 6 -15.31 7.39 -6.43
N PRO A 7 -14.60 6.30 -6.33
CA PRO A 7 -13.34 6.19 -7.03
C PRO A 7 -13.57 6.02 -8.51
N VAL A 8 -12.68 6.60 -9.31
CA VAL A 8 -12.73 6.39 -10.73
C VAL A 8 -11.95 5.15 -11.11
N ILE A 9 -11.07 4.67 -10.25
CA ILE A 9 -10.33 3.43 -10.49
C ILE A 9 -10.29 2.69 -9.17
N LYS A 10 -10.49 1.40 -9.20
CA LYS A 10 -10.42 0.62 -8.00
C LYS A 10 -9.78 -0.70 -8.34
N ILE A 11 -8.68 -1.02 -7.66
CA ILE A 11 -7.94 -2.25 -7.92
C ILE A 11 -7.63 -2.88 -6.60
N ASN A 12 -7.80 -4.16 -6.47
CA ASN A 12 -7.44 -4.79 -5.23
C ASN A 12 -6.81 -6.15 -5.49
N ASN A 13 -6.05 -6.60 -4.55
CA ASN A 13 -5.41 -7.89 -4.64
C ASN A 13 -5.33 -8.39 -3.21
N GLY A 14 -6.17 -9.33 -2.87
CA GLY A 14 -6.20 -9.85 -1.53
C GLY A 14 -6.65 -8.80 -0.55
N GLN A 15 -5.85 -8.55 0.43
CA GLN A 15 -6.22 -7.61 1.46
C GLN A 15 -5.74 -6.21 1.20
N ILE A 16 -5.12 -5.98 0.06
CA ILE A 16 -4.61 -4.65 -0.26
C ILE A 16 -5.43 -4.11 -1.41
N ALA A 17 -5.89 -2.88 -1.29
CA ALA A 17 -6.71 -2.26 -2.31
C ALA A 17 -6.26 -0.83 -2.54
N VAL A 18 -6.40 -0.38 -3.76
CA VAL A 18 -6.09 0.99 -4.11
C VAL A 18 -7.29 1.56 -4.83
N ALA A 19 -7.68 2.74 -4.45
CA ALA A 19 -8.78 3.44 -5.12
C ALA A 19 -8.27 4.82 -5.49
N ILE A 20 -8.55 5.25 -6.71
CA ILE A 20 -8.14 6.55 -7.19
C ILE A 20 -9.38 7.43 -7.27
N PHE A 21 -9.27 8.60 -6.67
CA PHE A 21 -10.37 9.54 -6.66
C PHE A 21 -9.98 10.77 -7.47
N GLU A 22 -10.91 11.27 -8.22
CA GLU A 22 -10.68 12.42 -9.04
C GLU A 22 -11.37 13.60 -8.38
N GLN A 23 -10.74 14.74 -8.37
CA GLN A 23 -11.31 15.90 -7.75
C GLN A 23 -11.07 17.11 -8.60
N ASP A 24 -12.06 17.96 -8.75
CA ASP A 24 -11.93 19.17 -9.51
C ASP A 24 -11.57 20.28 -8.57
N ILE A 25 -10.58 21.07 -8.93
CA ILE A 25 -10.23 22.21 -8.12
C ILE A 25 -10.18 23.43 -9.02
N GLN A 26 -10.27 24.60 -8.43
CA GLN A 26 -10.24 25.81 -9.16
C GLN A 26 -8.89 26.45 -8.94
N THR A 27 -8.22 26.85 -9.98
CA THR A 27 -6.93 27.51 -9.83
C THR A 27 -7.01 28.84 -10.55
N GLU A 28 -5.97 29.64 -10.39
CA GLU A 28 -5.96 30.91 -11.06
C GLU A 28 -5.83 30.73 -12.54
N TYR A 29 -5.51 29.58 -13.03
CA TYR A 29 -5.45 29.35 -14.46
C TYR A 29 -6.69 28.58 -14.94
N GLY A 30 -7.70 28.44 -14.09
CA GLY A 30 -8.91 27.75 -14.50
C GLY A 30 -9.08 26.44 -13.75
N PRO A 31 -10.08 25.69 -14.10
CA PRO A 31 -10.35 24.44 -13.41
C PRO A 31 -9.31 23.40 -13.75
N ARG A 32 -8.97 22.60 -12.78
CA ARG A 32 -8.03 21.52 -13.00
C ARG A 32 -8.52 20.30 -12.27
N LYS A 33 -8.07 19.13 -12.70
CA LYS A 33 -8.40 17.92 -12.03
C LYS A 33 -7.21 17.45 -11.24
N THR A 34 -7.43 16.97 -10.05
CA THR A 34 -6.37 16.38 -9.26
C THR A 34 -6.81 14.99 -8.88
N TYR A 35 -5.87 14.18 -8.50
CA TYR A 35 -6.15 12.81 -8.15
C TYR A 35 -5.50 12.46 -6.84
N ARG A 36 -6.11 11.58 -6.09
CA ARG A 36 -5.48 11.06 -4.90
C ARG A 36 -5.81 9.60 -4.82
N ALA A 37 -4.91 8.85 -4.24
CA ALA A 37 -5.06 7.42 -4.11
C ALA A 37 -5.29 7.08 -2.67
N GLY A 38 -6.22 6.21 -2.41
CA GLY A 38 -6.38 5.65 -1.10
C GLY A 38 -5.84 4.24 -1.13
N LEU A 39 -4.87 3.97 -0.30
CA LEU A 39 -4.30 2.63 -0.20
C LEU A 39 -4.84 2.03 1.07
N ARG A 40 -5.46 0.89 0.98
CA ARG A 40 -6.09 0.28 2.13
C ARG A 40 -5.58 -1.13 2.34
N LYS A 41 -5.28 -1.46 3.57
CA LYS A 41 -4.94 -2.81 3.93
C LYS A 41 -5.98 -3.28 4.93
N SER A 42 -6.62 -4.41 4.69
CA SER A 42 -7.58 -4.97 5.60
C SER A 42 -6.91 -6.09 6.37
N TYR A 43 -7.15 -6.16 7.64
CA TYR A 43 -6.54 -7.20 8.44
C TYR A 43 -7.49 -7.60 9.56
N LYS A 44 -7.27 -8.77 10.12
CA LYS A 44 -8.12 -9.24 11.18
C LYS A 44 -7.39 -9.04 12.49
N ASP A 45 -8.04 -8.37 13.42
CA ASP A 45 -7.44 -8.08 14.69
C ASP A 45 -7.44 -9.35 15.50
N LYS A 46 -6.30 -9.77 15.97
CA LYS A 46 -6.22 -11.02 16.71
C LYS A 46 -6.89 -10.94 18.07
N ASN A 47 -6.97 -9.78 18.63
CA ASN A 47 -7.56 -9.66 19.95
C ASN A 47 -9.08 -9.63 19.91
N THR A 48 -9.64 -8.96 18.94
CA THR A 48 -11.09 -8.82 18.88
C THR A 48 -11.69 -9.72 17.82
N ASN A 49 -10.85 -10.26 16.95
CA ASN A 49 -11.35 -11.12 15.88
C ASN A 49 -12.20 -10.35 14.91
N GLU A 50 -12.04 -9.05 14.84
CA GLU A 50 -12.78 -8.23 13.91
C GLU A 50 -11.90 -7.76 12.79
N TRP A 51 -12.48 -7.49 11.66
CA TRP A 51 -11.74 -6.97 10.53
C TRP A 51 -11.56 -5.48 10.69
N LYS A 52 -10.37 -5.02 10.43
CA LYS A 52 -10.04 -3.61 10.52
C LYS A 52 -9.30 -3.19 9.27
N ASN A 53 -9.26 -1.90 9.02
CA ASN A 53 -8.61 -1.36 7.85
C ASN A 53 -7.59 -0.33 8.23
N LEU A 54 -6.51 -0.29 7.47
CA LEU A 54 -5.54 0.78 7.58
C LEU A 54 -5.58 1.51 6.26
N ASP A 55 -5.71 2.82 6.30
CA ASP A 55 -5.80 3.60 5.10
C ASP A 55 -4.71 4.63 5.04
N LEU A 56 -4.20 4.87 3.86
CA LEU A 56 -3.19 5.88 3.61
C LEU A 56 -3.59 6.63 2.38
N THR A 57 -3.55 7.94 2.43
CA THR A 57 -3.88 8.75 1.28
C THR A 57 -2.61 9.29 0.64
N LEU A 58 -2.49 9.13 -0.66
CA LEU A 58 -1.35 9.64 -1.38
C LEU A 58 -1.86 10.53 -2.50
N PHE A 59 -1.15 11.62 -2.72
CA PHE A 59 -1.55 12.47 -3.81
C PHE A 59 -0.85 12.03 -5.09
N ASP A 60 -1.25 12.61 -6.18
CA ASP A 60 -0.84 12.19 -7.49
C ASP A 60 0.63 11.83 -7.59
N ASP A 61 1.50 12.77 -7.34
CA ASP A 61 2.91 12.50 -7.52
C ASP A 61 3.49 11.67 -6.40
N GLU A 62 2.81 11.50 -5.31
CA GLU A 62 3.33 10.68 -4.24
C GLU A 62 3.15 9.20 -4.53
N MET A 63 2.21 8.87 -5.40
CA MET A 63 1.98 7.49 -5.73
C MET A 63 3.17 6.85 -6.38
N MET A 64 3.78 7.56 -7.33
CA MET A 64 4.93 7.01 -8.01
C MET A 64 6.08 6.84 -7.05
N VAL A 65 6.29 7.80 -6.18
CA VAL A 65 7.38 7.73 -5.23
C VAL A 65 7.18 6.54 -4.31
N ALA A 66 5.96 6.37 -3.82
CA ALA A 66 5.66 5.26 -2.92
C ALA A 66 5.86 3.93 -3.63
N ALA A 67 5.42 3.84 -4.87
CA ALA A 67 5.56 2.60 -5.61
C ALA A 67 7.03 2.26 -5.83
N GLU A 68 7.83 3.25 -6.16
CA GLU A 68 9.23 3.02 -6.38
C GLU A 68 9.93 2.61 -5.09
N LEU A 69 9.61 3.27 -4.01
CA LEU A 69 10.24 2.92 -2.75
C LEU A 69 9.87 1.51 -2.31
N LEU A 70 8.63 1.14 -2.51
CA LEU A 70 8.21 -0.22 -2.16
C LEU A 70 8.89 -1.25 -3.04
N GLN A 71 9.07 -0.95 -4.32
CA GLN A 71 9.73 -1.88 -5.19
C GLN A 71 11.19 -2.02 -4.81
N MET A 72 11.85 -0.93 -4.47
CA MET A 72 13.24 -0.99 -4.08
C MET A 72 13.39 -1.77 -2.77
N ALA A 73 12.51 -1.52 -1.83
CA ALA A 73 12.57 -2.24 -0.57
C ALA A 73 12.33 -3.73 -0.77
N HIS A 74 11.40 -4.04 -1.66
CA HIS A 74 11.10 -5.45 -1.92
C HIS A 74 12.28 -6.13 -2.59
N ALA A 75 12.96 -5.44 -3.48
CA ALA A 75 14.13 -6.01 -4.14
C ALA A 75 15.22 -6.30 -3.13
N GLU A 76 15.42 -5.38 -2.18
CA GLU A 76 16.42 -5.62 -1.16
C GLU A 76 16.01 -6.76 -0.24
N LEU A 77 14.75 -6.86 0.05
CA LEU A 77 14.25 -7.93 0.88
C LEU A 77 14.48 -9.27 0.21
N ILE A 78 14.26 -9.35 -1.09
CA ILE A 78 14.46 -10.60 -1.80
C ILE A 78 15.94 -10.99 -1.75
N LYS A 79 16.83 -10.04 -1.93
CA LYS A 79 18.25 -10.34 -1.85
C LYS A 79 18.61 -10.88 -0.48
N ARG A 80 18.02 -10.29 0.55
CA ARG A 80 18.30 -10.71 1.88
C ARG A 80 17.80 -12.12 2.13
N LYS A 81 16.64 -12.44 1.64
CA LYS A 81 16.10 -13.76 1.82
C LYS A 81 16.92 -14.81 1.10
N ILE A 82 17.40 -14.48 -0.08
CA ILE A 82 18.24 -15.42 -0.81
C ILE A 82 19.55 -15.62 -0.08
N ALA A 83 20.13 -14.56 0.43
CA ALA A 83 21.40 -14.68 1.14
C ALA A 83 21.25 -15.54 2.38
N VAL A 84 20.17 -15.37 3.09
CA VAL A 84 19.93 -16.12 4.28
C VAL A 84 19.78 -17.59 3.92
N LYS A 85 19.03 -17.89 2.89
CA LYS A 85 18.86 -19.26 2.50
C LYS A 85 20.16 -19.87 2.05
N ALA A 86 21.00 -19.11 1.40
CA ALA A 86 22.26 -19.64 0.93
C ALA A 86 23.20 -19.90 2.09
N THR A 87 23.08 -19.16 3.15
CA THR A 87 23.98 -19.30 4.26
C THR A 87 23.53 -20.38 5.21
N ILE A 88 22.27 -20.52 5.42
CA ILE A 88 21.76 -21.46 6.37
C ILE A 88 21.42 -22.74 5.69
N LYS A 89 22.10 -23.82 6.03
CA LYS A 89 21.82 -25.02 5.36
C LYS A 89 20.69 -25.73 5.88
N GLU A 90 20.26 -25.58 7.06
CA GLU A 90 19.13 -26.28 7.48
C GLU A 90 17.92 -25.53 7.40
N PRO A 91 16.82 -26.09 7.34
CA PRO A 91 15.55 -25.42 7.16
C PRO A 91 15.33 -24.48 8.26
N VAL A 92 14.99 -23.37 7.94
CA VAL A 92 14.75 -22.38 8.91
C VAL A 92 13.39 -22.45 9.38
N GLU A 93 13.16 -22.44 10.61
CA GLU A 93 11.90 -22.41 11.08
C GLU A 93 11.23 -21.30 10.69
N GLU A 94 10.13 -21.20 10.69
CA GLU A 94 9.48 -20.14 10.30
C GLU A 94 9.88 -18.96 10.91
N ILE A 95 10.12 -18.03 10.29
CA ILE A 95 10.47 -16.85 10.76
C ILE A 95 9.34 -16.15 11.25
N PRO A 96 9.39 -15.52 12.26
CA PRO A 96 8.35 -14.76 12.78
C PRO A 96 7.88 -13.89 11.80
N THR A 97 6.69 -13.71 11.69
CA THR A 97 6.20 -13.00 10.67
C THR A 97 6.38 -11.60 10.72
N THR A 98 6.05 -11.00 9.69
CA THR A 98 6.27 -9.63 9.59
C THR A 98 5.48 -8.86 10.52
N ASP A 99 4.48 -9.40 11.09
CA ASP A 99 3.70 -8.60 11.97
C ASP A 99 4.50 -8.26 13.18
N GLU A 100 5.65 -8.81 13.36
CA GLU A 100 6.38 -8.37 14.43
C GLU A 100 7.36 -7.33 14.08
N ILE A 101 7.43 -6.87 12.89
CA ILE A 101 8.36 -5.88 12.49
C ILE A 101 7.79 -4.55 12.65
N PRO A 102 8.32 -3.73 13.46
CA PRO A 102 7.75 -2.42 13.62
C PRO A 102 8.23 -1.52 12.54
N PHE A 103 7.51 -0.57 12.26
CA PHE A 103 7.93 0.39 11.31
C PHE A 103 7.96 1.72 11.90
#